data_c03d7e143264ce7e4535db1e4b6ea2a6
#
_entry.id   c03d7e143264ce7e4535db1e4b6ea2a6
#
_cell.length_a   1.000
_cell.length_b   1.000
_cell.length_c   1.000
_cell.angle_alpha   90.00
_cell.angle_beta   90.00
_cell.angle_gamma   90.00
#
_symmetry.space_group_name_H-M   'P 1'
#
loop_
_entity.id
_entity.type
_entity.pdbx_description
1 polymer ?
#
loop_
_entity_poly.entity_id
_entity_poly.type
_entity_poly.pdbx_seq_one_letter_code
_entity_poly.pdbx_strand_id
1 'polypeptide(L)'
;AIVEQKAGPLRLGQADGIACRSMEMFEGFGIRERVAREAYWVNETTFWKPDETDGSKIRRHGRVQDVEDGLSPYPHVILNQARVHDFYLDLMRNAPNRMEPYYSRRVLDLSIDRDPAASHPVTVRLERSDAGHEGEVETIRARYVVGCDGARSAVRQSLGRVLVGDAANQAWGVMDVLAVTDFPDIRLKSLIQSTEQGSIVLIPREGGHLVRIYVEMDQ
;
A
#
# COMPACT_ATOMS: atom_id res chain seq x y z
N ALA A 1 18.93 11.46 2.98
CA ALA A 1 18.18 11.16 4.20
C ALA A 1 16.76 10.70 3.85
N ILE A 2 16.17 9.85 4.67
CA ILE A 2 14.74 9.49 4.64
C ILE A 2 14.17 9.93 5.99
N VAL A 3 13.05 10.65 5.96
CA VAL A 3 12.38 11.14 7.17
C VAL A 3 10.97 10.56 7.25
N GLU A 4 10.53 10.19 8.45
CA GLU A 4 9.23 9.60 8.72
C GLU A 4 8.63 10.22 9.98
N GLN A 5 7.37 10.64 9.90
CA GLN A 5 6.67 11.27 11.04
C GLN A 5 6.32 10.29 12.16
N LYS A 6 6.16 9.01 11.85
CA LYS A 6 5.89 7.97 12.86
C LYS A 6 7.14 7.71 13.70
N ALA A 7 6.91 7.21 14.91
CA ALA A 7 7.99 6.93 15.86
C ALA A 7 8.84 5.69 15.52
N GLY A 8 8.49 4.95 14.47
CA GLY A 8 9.22 3.74 14.09
C GLY A 8 8.66 3.09 12.83
N PRO A 9 9.16 1.89 12.48
CA PRO A 9 8.75 1.15 11.31
C PRO A 9 7.24 0.89 11.25
N LEU A 10 6.73 0.71 10.03
CA LEU A 10 5.35 0.33 9.80
C LEU A 10 5.05 -1.02 10.45
N ARG A 11 4.02 -1.09 11.28
CA ARG A 11 3.60 -2.33 11.95
C ARG A 11 2.34 -2.93 11.33
N LEU A 12 1.42 -2.08 10.87
CA LEU A 12 0.18 -2.46 10.22
C LEU A 12 0.10 -1.81 8.85
N GLY A 13 -0.05 -2.62 7.82
CA GLY A 13 -0.25 -2.17 6.45
C GLY A 13 -1.72 -1.86 6.18
N GLN A 14 -1.98 -1.00 5.18
CA GLN A 14 -3.31 -0.69 4.69
C GLN A 14 -3.62 -1.44 3.39
N ALA A 15 -2.63 -1.64 2.54
CA ALA A 15 -2.73 -2.34 1.27
C ALA A 15 -1.78 -3.54 1.26
N ASP A 16 -2.19 -4.62 0.60
CA ASP A 16 -1.42 -5.87 0.60
C ASP A 16 -1.19 -6.43 -0.80
N GLY A 17 -1.94 -5.96 -1.79
CA GLY A 17 -1.81 -6.41 -3.19
C GLY A 17 -0.54 -5.88 -3.83
N ILE A 18 0.24 -6.77 -4.42
CA ILE A 18 1.51 -6.49 -5.10
C ILE A 18 1.38 -7.01 -6.52
N ALA A 19 1.20 -6.11 -7.48
CA ALA A 19 1.08 -6.46 -8.89
C ALA A 19 2.37 -7.10 -9.44
N CYS A 20 2.24 -7.89 -10.50
CA CYS A 20 3.37 -8.53 -11.19
C CYS A 20 4.48 -7.54 -11.54
N ARG A 21 4.14 -6.32 -11.95
CA ARG A 21 5.13 -5.26 -12.23
C ARG A 21 5.99 -4.90 -11.00
N SER A 22 5.39 -4.87 -9.83
CA SER A 22 6.15 -4.63 -8.60
C SER A 22 7.07 -5.81 -8.25
N MET A 23 6.64 -7.03 -8.57
CA MET A 23 7.49 -8.22 -8.41
C MET A 23 8.72 -8.19 -9.33
N GLU A 24 8.58 -7.67 -10.55
CA GLU A 24 9.71 -7.42 -11.46
C GLU A 24 10.69 -6.40 -10.86
N MET A 25 10.19 -5.33 -10.26
CA MET A 25 11.03 -4.35 -9.56
C MET A 25 11.76 -4.98 -8.36
N PHE A 26 11.07 -5.84 -7.61
CA PHE A 26 11.65 -6.57 -6.48
C PHE A 26 12.76 -7.53 -6.90
N GLU A 27 12.68 -8.10 -8.12
CA GLU A 27 13.78 -8.86 -8.72
C GLU A 27 15.02 -7.99 -8.88
N GLY A 28 14.86 -6.78 -9.43
CA GLY A 28 15.96 -5.81 -9.55
C GLY A 28 16.57 -5.39 -8.22
N PHE A 29 15.79 -5.42 -7.14
CA PHE A 29 16.28 -5.13 -5.77
C PHE A 29 16.78 -6.35 -5.01
N GLY A 30 16.66 -7.56 -5.57
CA GLY A 30 17.08 -8.81 -4.94
C GLY A 30 16.21 -9.29 -3.78
N ILE A 31 14.97 -8.82 -3.67
CA ILE A 31 14.01 -9.21 -2.61
C ILE A 31 12.84 -10.05 -3.11
N ARG A 32 12.70 -10.23 -4.43
CA ARG A 32 11.56 -10.92 -5.04
C ARG A 32 11.33 -12.31 -4.43
N GLU A 33 12.37 -13.12 -4.25
CA GLU A 33 12.22 -14.47 -3.68
C GLU A 33 11.72 -14.45 -2.24
N ARG A 34 12.18 -13.49 -1.43
CA ARG A 34 11.72 -13.32 -0.05
C ARG A 34 10.23 -12.99 -0.03
N VAL A 35 9.80 -12.06 -0.88
CA VAL A 35 8.39 -11.67 -1.02
C VAL A 35 7.56 -12.85 -1.50
N ALA A 36 7.95 -13.53 -2.59
CA ALA A 36 7.20 -14.64 -3.18
C ALA A 36 7.03 -15.83 -2.23
N ARG A 37 8.00 -16.07 -1.36
CA ARG A 37 7.98 -17.17 -0.38
C ARG A 37 6.97 -16.94 0.74
N GLU A 38 6.81 -15.70 1.18
CA GLU A 38 5.92 -15.34 2.28
C GLU A 38 4.51 -14.96 1.80
N ALA A 39 4.39 -14.53 0.55
CA ALA A 39 3.14 -14.01 -0.01
C ALA A 39 2.15 -15.12 -0.41
N TYR A 40 0.89 -14.75 -0.44
CA TYR A 40 -0.16 -15.53 -1.10
C TYR A 40 -0.20 -15.18 -2.60
N TRP A 41 -0.24 -16.18 -3.49
CA TRP A 41 -0.27 -15.97 -4.93
C TRP A 41 -1.71 -15.90 -5.42
N VAL A 42 -2.08 -14.80 -6.05
CA VAL A 42 -3.38 -14.61 -6.69
C VAL A 42 -3.28 -15.00 -8.15
N ASN A 43 -3.64 -16.25 -8.45
CA ASN A 43 -3.60 -16.74 -9.83
C ASN A 43 -4.90 -16.47 -10.57
N GLU A 44 -6.02 -16.42 -9.85
CA GLU A 44 -7.35 -16.31 -10.43
C GLU A 44 -8.25 -15.43 -9.58
N THR A 45 -9.19 -14.78 -10.27
CA THR A 45 -10.26 -13.98 -9.67
C THR A 45 -11.61 -14.55 -10.07
N THR A 46 -12.52 -14.71 -9.12
CA THR A 46 -13.89 -15.18 -9.36
C THR A 46 -14.91 -14.06 -9.20
N PHE A 47 -15.97 -14.14 -9.97
CA PHE A 47 -17.07 -13.21 -9.98
C PHE A 47 -18.36 -13.94 -9.61
N TRP A 48 -19.01 -13.45 -8.56
CA TRP A 48 -20.26 -13.98 -8.06
C TRP A 48 -21.34 -12.91 -8.19
N LYS A 49 -22.49 -13.29 -8.73
CA LYS A 49 -23.62 -12.39 -8.96
C LYS A 49 -24.92 -13.05 -8.50
N PRO A 50 -25.98 -12.27 -8.28
CA PRO A 50 -27.31 -12.82 -8.07
C PRO A 50 -27.71 -13.76 -9.19
N ASP A 51 -28.43 -14.82 -8.82
CA ASP A 51 -29.02 -15.74 -9.79
C ASP A 51 -30.12 -15.02 -10.58
N GLU A 52 -30.17 -15.23 -11.89
CA GLU A 52 -31.14 -14.58 -12.78
C GLU A 52 -32.58 -15.00 -12.48
N THR A 53 -32.79 -16.18 -11.91
CA THR A 53 -34.13 -16.73 -11.60
C THR A 53 -34.51 -16.56 -10.13
N ASP A 54 -33.53 -16.41 -9.25
CA ASP A 54 -33.73 -16.28 -7.80
C ASP A 54 -32.65 -15.33 -7.23
N GLY A 55 -32.96 -14.04 -7.23
CA GLY A 55 -32.04 -12.98 -6.76
C GLY A 55 -31.62 -13.11 -5.28
N SER A 56 -32.25 -14.00 -4.48
CA SER A 56 -31.82 -14.30 -3.12
C SER A 56 -30.61 -15.20 -3.04
N LYS A 57 -30.23 -15.82 -4.15
CA LYS A 57 -29.06 -16.69 -4.28
C LYS A 57 -27.98 -16.04 -5.11
N ILE A 58 -26.73 -16.37 -4.83
CA ILE A 58 -25.58 -15.98 -5.65
C ILE A 58 -25.05 -17.18 -6.41
N ARG A 59 -24.57 -16.94 -7.62
CA ARG A 59 -23.90 -17.94 -8.45
C ARG A 59 -22.54 -17.42 -8.95
N ARG A 60 -21.60 -18.34 -9.10
CA ARG A 60 -20.36 -18.01 -9.82
C ARG A 60 -20.69 -17.73 -11.28
N HIS A 61 -20.49 -16.48 -11.68
CA HIS A 61 -20.72 -16.00 -13.05
C HIS A 61 -19.48 -16.19 -13.94
N GLY A 62 -18.28 -16.10 -13.34
CA GLY A 62 -17.03 -16.21 -14.07
C GLY A 62 -15.83 -16.48 -13.18
N ARG A 63 -14.78 -16.95 -13.84
CA ARG A 63 -13.46 -17.14 -13.27
C ARG A 63 -12.44 -16.72 -14.32
N VAL A 64 -11.52 -15.85 -13.98
CA VAL A 64 -10.52 -15.33 -14.90
C VAL A 64 -9.13 -15.45 -14.28
N GLN A 65 -8.14 -15.65 -15.13
CA GLN A 65 -6.74 -15.56 -14.75
C GLN A 65 -6.41 -14.11 -14.35
N ASP A 66 -5.68 -13.91 -13.27
CA ASP A 66 -5.42 -12.57 -12.73
C ASP A 66 -4.31 -11.84 -13.52
N VAL A 67 -3.29 -12.56 -13.98
CA VAL A 67 -2.22 -12.04 -14.84
C VAL A 67 -2.25 -12.79 -16.17
N GLU A 68 -2.41 -12.08 -17.27
CA GLU A 68 -2.46 -12.65 -18.62
C GLU A 68 -1.14 -13.34 -18.98
N ASP A 69 -1.23 -14.42 -19.76
CA ASP A 69 -0.07 -15.16 -20.26
C ASP A 69 0.86 -14.24 -21.07
N GLY A 70 2.14 -14.28 -20.77
CA GLY A 70 3.16 -13.49 -21.44
C GLY A 70 3.28 -12.03 -20.96
N LEU A 71 2.38 -11.56 -20.09
CA LEU A 71 2.46 -10.21 -19.54
C LEU A 71 3.63 -10.06 -18.55
N SER A 72 3.83 -11.05 -17.70
CA SER A 72 4.93 -11.09 -16.73
C SER A 72 5.27 -12.53 -16.35
N PRO A 73 6.54 -12.83 -16.03
CA PRO A 73 6.91 -14.13 -15.46
C PRO A 73 6.50 -14.27 -13.99
N TYR A 74 5.95 -13.22 -13.37
CA TYR A 74 5.60 -13.20 -11.96
C TYR A 74 4.09 -13.04 -11.75
N PRO A 75 3.55 -13.68 -10.70
CA PRO A 75 2.14 -13.52 -10.33
C PRO A 75 1.89 -12.18 -9.62
N HIS A 76 0.62 -11.80 -9.54
CA HIS A 76 0.13 -10.90 -8.52
C HIS A 76 0.13 -11.63 -7.17
N VAL A 77 0.63 -10.99 -6.12
CA VAL A 77 0.74 -11.59 -4.79
C VAL A 77 0.15 -10.69 -3.71
N ILE A 78 -0.22 -11.29 -2.58
CA ILE A 78 -0.70 -10.60 -1.39
C ILE A 78 0.32 -10.82 -0.27
N LEU A 79 0.82 -9.73 0.29
CA LEU A 79 1.71 -9.75 1.44
C LEU A 79 1.48 -8.50 2.28
N ASN A 80 1.50 -8.64 3.59
CA ASN A 80 1.38 -7.52 4.51
C ASN A 80 2.39 -6.40 4.17
N GLN A 81 1.90 -5.19 4.00
CA GLN A 81 2.70 -4.02 3.62
C GLN A 81 3.85 -3.77 4.62
N ALA A 82 3.63 -4.02 5.92
CA ALA A 82 4.69 -3.89 6.92
C ALA A 82 5.83 -4.87 6.67
N ARG A 83 5.52 -6.08 6.15
CA ARG A 83 6.55 -7.06 5.83
C ARG A 83 7.39 -6.65 4.63
N VAL A 84 6.75 -6.09 3.60
CA VAL A 84 7.49 -5.49 2.45
C VAL A 84 8.38 -4.35 2.92
N HIS A 85 7.87 -3.51 3.82
CA HIS A 85 8.64 -2.43 4.42
C HIS A 85 9.88 -2.93 5.16
N ASP A 86 9.77 -4.03 5.92
CA ASP A 86 10.92 -4.67 6.59
C ASP A 86 11.99 -5.08 5.58
N PHE A 87 11.62 -5.65 4.44
CA PHE A 87 12.60 -6.02 3.40
C PHE A 87 13.35 -4.80 2.87
N TYR A 88 12.68 -3.67 2.67
CA TYR A 88 13.35 -2.44 2.28
C TYR A 88 14.28 -1.89 3.36
N LEU A 89 13.88 -1.94 4.62
CA LEU A 89 14.75 -1.55 5.74
C LEU A 89 15.99 -2.42 5.82
N ASP A 90 15.84 -3.74 5.59
CA ASP A 90 16.97 -4.65 5.53
C ASP A 90 17.93 -4.29 4.37
N LEU A 91 17.40 -4.00 3.19
CA LEU A 91 18.20 -3.55 2.05
C LEU A 91 18.98 -2.27 2.38
N MET A 92 18.32 -1.30 3.01
CA MET A 92 18.94 -0.02 3.40
C MET A 92 20.08 -0.22 4.40
N ARG A 93 19.86 -1.03 5.43
CA ARG A 93 20.89 -1.35 6.46
C ARG A 93 22.09 -2.09 5.89
N ASN A 94 21.87 -2.94 4.88
CA ASN A 94 22.92 -3.74 4.25
C ASN A 94 23.55 -3.03 3.03
N ALA A 95 23.04 -1.88 2.62
CA ALA A 95 23.65 -1.07 1.58
C ALA A 95 24.98 -0.46 2.04
N PRO A 96 25.91 -0.11 1.13
CA PRO A 96 27.21 0.44 1.51
C PRO A 96 27.17 1.65 2.44
N ASN A 97 26.13 2.49 2.29
CA ASN A 97 25.92 3.69 3.13
C ASN A 97 25.13 3.41 4.41
N ARG A 98 24.69 2.18 4.66
CA ARG A 98 23.98 1.72 5.88
C ARG A 98 22.89 2.71 6.32
N MET A 99 22.05 3.12 5.39
CA MET A 99 21.06 4.17 5.62
C MET A 99 19.95 3.66 6.54
N GLU A 100 19.55 4.50 7.49
CA GLU A 100 18.36 4.31 8.31
C GLU A 100 17.44 5.52 8.21
N PRO A 101 16.09 5.33 8.31
CA PRO A 101 15.16 6.44 8.37
C PRO A 101 15.27 7.23 9.68
N TYR A 102 15.09 8.54 9.60
CA TYR A 102 14.92 9.40 10.75
C TYR A 102 13.44 9.44 11.11
N TYR A 103 13.08 8.69 12.14
CA TYR A 103 11.72 8.63 12.65
C TYR A 103 11.35 9.84 13.51
N SER A 104 10.05 10.00 13.81
CA SER A 104 9.53 11.14 14.58
C SER A 104 9.90 12.50 14.01
N ARG A 105 9.93 12.60 12.68
CA ARG A 105 10.24 13.83 11.93
C ARG A 105 9.10 14.15 10.98
N ARG A 106 8.25 15.10 11.34
CA ARG A 106 7.14 15.56 10.51
C ARG A 106 7.57 16.72 9.63
N VAL A 107 7.37 16.61 8.33
CA VAL A 107 7.62 17.74 7.41
C VAL A 107 6.58 18.82 7.70
N LEU A 108 7.04 20.01 8.03
CA LEU A 108 6.21 21.20 8.20
C LEU A 108 5.98 21.88 6.84
N ASP A 109 7.06 22.21 6.18
CA ASP A 109 7.07 22.86 4.88
C ASP A 109 8.42 22.68 4.18
N LEU A 110 8.47 23.11 2.92
CA LEU A 110 9.71 23.33 2.20
C LEU A 110 9.68 24.63 1.40
N SER A 111 10.86 25.18 1.18
CA SER A 111 11.08 26.33 0.30
C SER A 111 12.19 26.04 -0.71
N ILE A 112 12.11 26.67 -1.88
CA ILE A 112 13.07 26.51 -2.96
C ILE A 112 13.76 27.84 -3.22
N ASP A 113 15.08 27.86 -3.00
CA ASP A 113 15.94 28.96 -3.43
C ASP A 113 16.08 28.92 -4.97
N ARG A 114 15.78 30.02 -5.60
CA ARG A 114 15.86 30.16 -7.08
C ARG A 114 17.19 30.68 -7.58
N ASP A 115 18.14 30.91 -6.68
CA ASP A 115 19.50 31.26 -7.09
C ASP A 115 20.14 30.07 -7.83
N PRO A 116 20.52 30.22 -9.11
CA PRO A 116 21.18 29.17 -9.89
C PRO A 116 22.50 28.71 -9.28
N ALA A 117 23.14 29.53 -8.45
CA ALA A 117 24.37 29.19 -7.77
C ALA A 117 24.18 28.38 -6.48
N ALA A 118 22.95 28.21 -6.02
CA ALA A 118 22.65 27.47 -4.80
C ALA A 118 22.94 25.97 -4.98
N SER A 119 23.93 25.44 -4.27
CA SER A 119 24.32 24.02 -4.34
C SER A 119 23.24 23.09 -3.77
N HIS A 120 22.46 23.54 -2.81
CA HIS A 120 21.37 22.82 -2.13
C HIS A 120 20.15 23.75 -2.03
N PRO A 121 19.40 23.90 -3.13
CA PRO A 121 18.36 24.92 -3.24
C PRO A 121 17.10 24.62 -2.42
N VAL A 122 16.88 23.37 -2.00
CA VAL A 122 15.67 23.01 -1.26
C VAL A 122 15.96 23.00 0.23
N THR A 123 15.21 23.83 0.97
CA THR A 123 15.22 23.85 2.43
C THR A 123 13.94 23.20 2.94
N VAL A 124 14.07 22.19 3.80
CA VAL A 124 12.96 21.46 4.42
C VAL A 124 12.97 21.70 5.90
N ARG A 125 11.83 22.11 6.47
CA ARG A 125 11.64 22.24 7.91
C ARG A 125 10.91 21.03 8.44
N LEU A 126 11.47 20.45 9.49
CA LEU A 126 10.99 19.24 10.15
C LEU A 126 10.68 19.55 11.59
N GLU A 127 9.54 19.07 12.08
CA GLU A 127 9.23 19.11 13.51
C GLU A 127 9.53 17.73 14.12
N ARG A 128 10.17 17.75 15.25
CA ARG A 128 10.46 16.57 16.05
C ARG A 128 9.28 16.24 16.96
N SER A 129 8.98 14.94 17.09
CA SER A 129 7.98 14.41 18.01
C SER A 129 8.53 13.30 18.92
N ASP A 130 9.84 13.09 18.93
CA ASP A 130 10.51 12.17 19.83
C ASP A 130 10.63 12.75 21.24
N ALA A 131 10.61 11.88 22.26
CA ALA A 131 10.61 12.24 23.66
C ALA A 131 11.79 13.16 24.03
N GLY A 132 11.48 14.29 24.67
CA GLY A 132 12.45 15.29 25.08
C GLY A 132 12.85 16.30 24.00
N HIS A 133 12.26 16.20 22.81
CA HIS A 133 12.51 17.10 21.68
C HIS A 133 11.22 17.56 20.99
N GLU A 134 10.06 17.33 21.61
CA GLU A 134 8.76 17.64 21.03
C GLU A 134 8.65 19.12 20.65
N GLY A 135 8.30 19.37 19.41
CA GLY A 135 8.13 20.73 18.87
C GLY A 135 9.41 21.41 18.44
N GLU A 136 10.60 20.81 18.67
CA GLU A 136 11.83 21.34 18.10
C GLU A 136 11.78 21.30 16.57
N VAL A 137 12.29 22.34 15.93
CA VAL A 137 12.33 22.44 14.47
C VAL A 137 13.75 22.27 13.97
N GLU A 138 13.94 21.23 13.16
CA GLU A 138 15.18 20.97 12.42
C GLU A 138 15.06 21.50 10.99
N THR A 139 16.17 21.92 10.41
CA THR A 139 16.23 22.37 9.02
C THR A 139 17.25 21.54 8.25
N ILE A 140 16.82 20.98 7.12
CA ILE A 140 17.68 20.23 6.20
C ILE A 140 17.74 20.95 4.86
N ARG A 141 18.92 21.08 4.30
CA ARG A 141 19.11 21.56 2.92
C ARG A 141 19.46 20.38 2.00
N ALA A 142 18.79 20.32 0.84
CA ALA A 142 18.96 19.25 -0.11
C ALA A 142 19.03 19.78 -1.55
N ARG A 143 19.68 19.03 -2.41
CA ARG A 143 19.65 19.29 -3.85
C ARG A 143 18.30 18.93 -4.47
N TYR A 144 17.73 17.81 -4.04
CA TYR A 144 16.43 17.29 -4.44
C TYR A 144 15.66 16.78 -3.24
N VAL A 145 14.33 16.91 -3.29
CA VAL A 145 13.40 16.36 -2.32
C VAL A 145 12.33 15.58 -3.06
N VAL A 146 12.05 14.36 -2.60
CA VAL A 146 10.95 13.52 -3.09
C VAL A 146 9.92 13.37 -1.98
N GLY A 147 8.70 13.88 -2.21
CA GLY A 147 7.58 13.77 -1.28
C GLY A 147 6.85 12.44 -1.47
N CYS A 148 7.02 11.51 -0.51
CA CYS A 148 6.29 10.26 -0.42
C CYS A 148 5.28 10.28 0.75
N ASP A 149 4.78 11.47 1.09
CA ASP A 149 3.99 11.78 2.29
C ASP A 149 2.47 11.68 2.09
N GLY A 150 2.05 11.01 0.99
CA GLY A 150 0.70 10.49 0.78
C GLY A 150 -0.37 11.54 0.42
N ALA A 151 -1.63 11.18 0.69
CA ALA A 151 -2.80 11.96 0.25
C ALA A 151 -2.84 13.38 0.85
N ARG A 152 -2.32 13.58 2.05
CA ARG A 152 -2.25 14.87 2.75
C ARG A 152 -0.86 15.48 2.70
N SER A 153 -0.15 15.31 1.61
CA SER A 153 1.24 15.71 1.41
C SER A 153 1.53 17.17 1.76
N ALA A 154 2.41 17.39 2.73
CA ALA A 154 2.94 18.71 3.09
C ALA A 154 3.87 19.25 2.00
N VAL A 155 4.62 18.34 1.33
CA VAL A 155 5.46 18.69 0.18
C VAL A 155 4.63 19.27 -0.96
N ARG A 156 3.51 18.62 -1.31
CA ARG A 156 2.60 19.13 -2.35
C ARG A 156 2.02 20.49 -1.97
N GLN A 157 1.60 20.67 -0.72
CA GLN A 157 1.06 21.94 -0.22
C GLN A 157 2.10 23.06 -0.28
N SER A 158 3.35 22.79 0.12
CA SER A 158 4.46 23.76 0.08
C SER A 158 4.78 24.22 -1.34
N LEU A 159 4.50 23.38 -2.34
CA LEU A 159 4.63 23.72 -3.77
C LEU A 159 3.41 24.45 -4.34
N GLY A 160 2.42 24.79 -3.50
CA GLY A 160 1.17 25.43 -3.94
C GLY A 160 0.33 24.54 -4.87
N ARG A 161 0.48 23.21 -4.77
CA ARG A 161 -0.25 22.25 -5.60
C ARG A 161 -1.41 21.64 -4.83
N VAL A 162 -2.52 21.41 -5.51
CA VAL A 162 -3.72 20.77 -5.00
C VAL A 162 -4.04 19.52 -5.80
N LEU A 163 -4.75 18.58 -5.19
CA LEU A 163 -5.35 17.47 -5.92
C LEU A 163 -6.56 17.99 -6.69
N VAL A 164 -6.71 17.57 -7.93
CA VAL A 164 -7.86 17.87 -8.78
C VAL A 164 -8.58 16.56 -9.07
N GLY A 165 -9.89 16.56 -8.94
CA GLY A 165 -10.76 15.39 -9.14
C GLY A 165 -11.91 15.38 -8.17
N ASP A 166 -12.77 14.37 -8.31
CA ASP A 166 -13.96 14.19 -7.50
C ASP A 166 -13.72 13.18 -6.38
N ALA A 167 -14.32 13.42 -5.22
CA ALA A 167 -14.35 12.45 -4.14
C ALA A 167 -15.42 11.38 -4.42
N ALA A 168 -15.06 10.11 -4.38
CA ALA A 168 -16.00 9.02 -4.61
C ALA A 168 -17.06 8.90 -3.50
N ASN A 169 -16.78 9.41 -2.29
CA ASN A 169 -17.66 9.35 -1.12
C ASN A 169 -18.20 7.94 -0.83
N GLN A 170 -17.40 6.91 -1.10
CA GLN A 170 -17.73 5.52 -0.80
C GLN A 170 -16.96 5.06 0.43
N ALA A 171 -17.67 4.44 1.37
CA ALA A 171 -17.06 3.82 2.54
C ALA A 171 -16.94 2.30 2.34
N TRP A 172 -15.83 1.74 2.78
CA TRP A 172 -15.58 0.30 2.77
C TRP A 172 -15.16 -0.16 4.15
N GLY A 173 -15.91 -1.11 4.71
CA GLY A 173 -15.47 -1.86 5.88
C GLY A 173 -14.39 -2.85 5.48
N VAL A 174 -13.32 -2.95 6.27
CA VAL A 174 -12.21 -3.89 5.99
C VAL A 174 -11.90 -4.68 7.25
N MET A 175 -11.84 -6.01 7.13
CA MET A 175 -11.48 -6.89 8.24
C MET A 175 -10.63 -8.06 7.77
N ASP A 176 -9.70 -8.49 8.60
CA ASP A 176 -8.95 -9.72 8.44
C ASP A 176 -9.51 -10.79 9.38
N VAL A 177 -9.88 -11.95 8.83
CA VAL A 177 -10.55 -13.01 9.58
C VAL A 177 -9.91 -14.37 9.33
N LEU A 178 -9.97 -15.23 10.33
CA LEU A 178 -9.78 -16.66 10.19
C LEU A 178 -11.15 -17.26 9.90
N ALA A 179 -11.47 -17.44 8.63
CA ALA A 179 -12.82 -17.82 8.22
C ALA A 179 -13.06 -19.31 8.38
N VAL A 180 -14.21 -19.67 8.98
CA VAL A 180 -14.80 -21.00 8.93
C VAL A 180 -16.06 -20.87 8.07
N THR A 181 -16.04 -21.45 6.87
CA THR A 181 -17.07 -21.23 5.85
C THR A 181 -17.09 -22.39 4.86
N ASP A 182 -18.24 -22.62 4.25
CA ASP A 182 -18.43 -23.53 3.11
C ASP A 182 -18.36 -22.80 1.75
N PHE A 183 -18.04 -21.49 1.75
CA PHE A 183 -17.88 -20.74 0.50
C PHE A 183 -16.75 -21.35 -0.36
N PRO A 184 -17.07 -21.87 -1.56
CA PRO A 184 -16.13 -22.72 -2.30
C PRO A 184 -14.88 -21.97 -2.80
N ASP A 185 -14.97 -20.65 -2.99
CA ASP A 185 -13.89 -19.82 -3.52
C ASP A 185 -13.17 -19.01 -2.42
N ILE A 186 -13.29 -19.42 -1.15
CA ILE A 186 -12.69 -18.69 -0.03
C ILE A 186 -11.17 -18.49 -0.16
N ARG A 187 -10.49 -19.33 -0.96
CA ARG A 187 -9.06 -19.25 -1.25
C ARG A 187 -8.76 -18.68 -2.65
N LEU A 188 -9.73 -18.02 -3.27
CA LEU A 188 -9.56 -17.23 -4.49
C LEU A 188 -9.93 -15.77 -4.19
N LYS A 189 -9.34 -14.84 -4.92
CA LYS A 189 -9.85 -13.47 -4.93
C LYS A 189 -11.25 -13.51 -5.53
N SER A 190 -12.23 -13.00 -4.79
CA SER A 190 -13.64 -13.10 -5.20
C SER A 190 -14.33 -11.76 -5.09
N LEU A 191 -15.02 -11.37 -6.16
CA LEU A 191 -15.90 -10.23 -6.19
C LEU A 191 -17.33 -10.75 -6.14
N ILE A 192 -18.07 -10.38 -5.11
CA ILE A 192 -19.43 -10.82 -4.85
C ILE A 192 -20.33 -9.61 -4.89
N GLN A 193 -21.32 -9.63 -5.77
CA GLN A 193 -22.33 -8.59 -5.89
C GLN A 193 -23.65 -9.10 -5.32
N SER A 194 -24.34 -8.27 -4.56
CA SER A 194 -25.72 -8.51 -4.14
C SER A 194 -26.68 -7.75 -5.05
N THR A 195 -27.95 -8.05 -4.96
CA THR A 195 -29.00 -7.32 -5.69
C THR A 195 -29.20 -5.91 -5.12
N GLU A 196 -29.12 -5.76 -3.79
CA GLU A 196 -29.52 -4.53 -3.09
C GLU A 196 -28.50 -4.04 -2.06
N GLN A 197 -27.61 -4.92 -1.59
CA GLN A 197 -26.75 -4.69 -0.42
C GLN A 197 -25.30 -4.36 -0.78
N GLY A 198 -25.04 -3.88 -2.01
CA GLY A 198 -23.70 -3.53 -2.45
C GLY A 198 -22.80 -4.73 -2.75
N SER A 199 -21.52 -4.59 -2.55
CA SER A 199 -20.50 -5.55 -2.98
C SER A 199 -19.61 -6.00 -1.83
N ILE A 200 -19.13 -7.25 -1.93
CA ILE A 200 -18.10 -7.80 -1.06
C ILE A 200 -16.90 -8.22 -1.91
N VAL A 201 -15.70 -7.91 -1.44
CA VAL A 201 -14.47 -8.43 -2.02
C VAL A 201 -13.78 -9.30 -0.98
N LEU A 202 -13.50 -10.56 -1.35
CA LEU A 202 -12.72 -11.49 -0.56
C LEU A 202 -11.32 -11.60 -1.16
N ILE A 203 -10.30 -11.46 -0.34
CA ILE A 203 -8.91 -11.60 -0.76
C ILE A 203 -8.21 -12.54 0.22
N PRO A 204 -7.78 -13.73 -0.25
CA PRO A 204 -6.93 -14.60 0.56
C PRO A 204 -5.64 -13.90 0.94
N ARG A 205 -5.19 -14.13 2.17
CA ARG A 205 -3.96 -13.56 2.68
C ARG A 205 -2.90 -14.65 2.90
N GLU A 206 -1.71 -14.20 3.19
CA GLU A 206 -0.58 -15.03 3.56
C GLU A 206 -0.91 -15.97 4.73
N GLY A 207 -0.14 -17.04 4.91
CA GLY A 207 -0.31 -18.02 5.98
C GLY A 207 -1.37 -19.09 5.73
N GLY A 208 -2.10 -19.04 4.60
CA GLY A 208 -3.03 -20.11 4.17
C GLY A 208 -4.41 -20.12 4.84
N HIS A 209 -4.64 -19.36 5.91
CA HIS A 209 -5.89 -19.39 6.67
C HIS A 209 -6.58 -18.03 6.75
N LEU A 210 -5.81 -16.95 6.66
CA LEU A 210 -6.31 -15.59 6.78
C LEU A 210 -6.99 -15.16 5.49
N VAL A 211 -8.10 -14.43 5.63
CA VAL A 211 -8.86 -13.83 4.51
C VAL A 211 -9.18 -12.39 4.87
N ARG A 212 -8.97 -11.49 3.94
CA ARG A 212 -9.43 -10.10 4.05
C ARG A 212 -10.77 -9.96 3.37
N ILE A 213 -11.70 -9.36 4.08
CA ILE A 213 -13.05 -9.07 3.60
C ILE A 213 -13.19 -7.55 3.49
N TYR A 214 -13.61 -7.09 2.32
CA TYR A 214 -14.06 -5.72 2.09
C TYR A 214 -15.57 -5.74 1.93
N VAL A 215 -16.26 -4.89 2.64
CA VAL A 215 -17.72 -4.73 2.54
C VAL A 215 -18.00 -3.29 2.14
N GLU A 216 -18.69 -3.11 1.03
CA GLU A 216 -19.23 -1.80 0.64
C GLU A 216 -20.28 -1.38 1.66
N MET A 217 -20.14 -0.17 2.18
CA MET A 217 -21.03 0.36 3.22
C MET A 217 -21.90 1.46 2.64
N ASP A 218 -23.20 1.39 2.91
CA ASP A 218 -24.11 2.49 2.64
C ASP A 218 -23.72 3.70 3.50
N GLN A 219 -23.84 4.90 2.93
CA GLN A 219 -23.60 6.18 3.61
C GLN A 219 -24.88 6.72 4.21
#